data_0a3665eea09f875d837f5fd9a665e976
#
_entry.id   0a3665eea09f875d837f5fd9a665e976
#
_cell.length_a   1.000
_cell.length_b   1.000
_cell.length_c   1.000
_cell.angle_alpha   90.00
_cell.angle_beta   90.00
_cell.angle_gamma   90.00
#
_symmetry.space_group_name_H-M   'P 1'
#
loop_
_entity.id
_entity.type
_entity.pdbx_description
1 polymer ?
#
loop_
_entity_poly.entity_id
_entity_poly.type
_entity_poly.pdbx_seq_one_letter_code
_entity_poly.pdbx_strand_id
1 'polypeptide(L)'
;MRKRAFLHRLLALLTALLLLCAAGSSALAEKVIALNAADYPVTEDGWYLSMEEVAVYLATFDHLPDSFIKKNDAMRLGWDSRSGNLDRVAPGKAIGGDRFGNYEGTLPDQNGRRWTECDVNYDGGYRDSQRIVFSNDGLMYYTNDHYNTFTRIQVSFDAPTAAPSAQPTAAVSQNPTDRDVVAAYLHAYGKLPALYLTKTAAKKLGWVSGKDNLGEVAPGR
;
A
#
# COMPACT_ATOMS: atom_id res chain seq x y z
N MET A 1 15.61 17.11 -64.11
CA MET A 1 16.39 17.25 -62.86
C MET A 1 15.59 17.78 -61.67
N ARG A 2 14.71 18.76 -61.81
CA ARG A 2 13.91 19.37 -60.69
C ARG A 2 12.97 18.39 -59.96
N LYS A 3 12.33 17.43 -60.66
CA LYS A 3 11.39 16.47 -60.02
C LYS A 3 12.08 15.49 -59.08
N ARG A 4 13.30 15.07 -59.37
CA ARG A 4 14.07 14.16 -58.47
C ARG A 4 14.53 14.87 -57.22
N ALA A 5 14.96 16.11 -57.30
CA ALA A 5 15.35 16.91 -56.13
C ALA A 5 14.16 17.19 -55.20
N PHE A 6 12.94 17.40 -55.75
CA PHE A 6 11.73 17.57 -54.98
C PHE A 6 11.34 16.29 -54.22
N LEU A 7 11.43 15.13 -54.88
CA LEU A 7 11.12 13.84 -54.29
C LEU A 7 12.05 13.49 -53.12
N HIS A 8 13.37 13.77 -53.27
CA HIS A 8 14.33 13.56 -52.18
C HIS A 8 14.11 14.48 -50.99
N ARG A 9 13.70 15.74 -51.21
CA ARG A 9 13.35 16.68 -50.13
C ARG A 9 12.07 16.27 -49.42
N LEU A 10 11.07 15.78 -50.15
CA LEU A 10 9.83 15.27 -49.55
C LEU A 10 10.08 14.01 -48.73
N LEU A 11 10.93 13.08 -49.23
CA LEU A 11 11.29 11.88 -48.51
C LEU A 11 12.09 12.18 -47.23
N ALA A 12 13.03 13.16 -47.30
CA ALA A 12 13.78 13.60 -46.14
C ALA A 12 12.91 14.28 -45.09
N LEU A 13 11.90 15.05 -45.50
CA LEU A 13 10.92 15.63 -44.57
C LEU A 13 10.01 14.58 -43.91
N LEU A 14 9.60 13.55 -44.69
CA LEU A 14 8.81 12.44 -44.14
C LEU A 14 9.61 11.60 -43.14
N THR A 15 10.91 11.34 -43.46
CA THR A 15 11.77 10.59 -42.52
C THR A 15 12.08 11.42 -41.25
N ALA A 16 12.29 12.72 -41.38
CA ALA A 16 12.46 13.61 -40.23
C ALA A 16 11.20 13.69 -39.34
N LEU A 17 10.01 13.70 -39.95
CA LEU A 17 8.74 13.69 -39.23
C LEU A 17 8.50 12.35 -38.53
N LEU A 18 8.84 11.22 -39.15
CA LEU A 18 8.77 9.89 -38.53
C LEU A 18 9.75 9.73 -37.37
N LEU A 19 10.96 10.28 -37.47
CA LEU A 19 11.94 10.31 -36.39
C LEU A 19 11.48 11.23 -35.21
N LEU A 20 10.79 12.31 -35.51
CA LEU A 20 10.25 13.22 -34.47
C LEU A 20 9.08 12.59 -33.69
N CYS A 21 8.27 11.73 -34.34
CA CYS A 21 7.22 10.96 -33.68
C CYS A 21 7.73 9.81 -32.82
N ALA A 22 8.94 9.32 -33.06
CA ALA A 22 9.57 8.27 -32.25
C ALA A 22 10.26 8.80 -30.98
N ALA A 23 10.45 10.11 -30.84
CA ALA A 23 11.19 10.73 -29.74
C ALA A 23 10.29 11.28 -28.60
N GLY A 24 9.04 10.86 -28.49
CA GLY A 24 8.09 11.53 -27.63
C GLY A 24 7.24 10.70 -26.68
N SER A 25 7.65 9.49 -26.30
CA SER A 25 6.97 8.77 -25.23
C SER A 25 7.96 8.37 -24.14
N SER A 26 8.51 9.36 -23.45
CA SER A 26 8.89 9.17 -22.06
C SER A 26 7.57 9.04 -21.29
N ALA A 27 6.95 7.86 -21.33
CA ALA A 27 5.98 7.51 -20.34
C ALA A 27 6.71 7.64 -18.99
N LEU A 28 6.38 8.68 -18.23
CA LEU A 28 6.78 8.73 -16.83
C LEU A 28 6.35 7.40 -16.25
N ALA A 29 7.31 6.57 -15.85
CA ALA A 29 7.00 5.27 -15.27
C ALA A 29 6.06 5.53 -14.09
N GLU A 30 4.83 5.03 -14.19
CA GLU A 30 3.85 5.13 -13.10
C GLU A 30 4.51 4.53 -11.86
N LYS A 31 4.56 5.29 -10.78
CA LYS A 31 5.09 4.80 -9.52
C LYS A 31 4.19 3.67 -9.04
N VAL A 32 4.76 2.48 -8.81
CA VAL A 32 4.03 1.28 -8.42
C VAL A 32 4.60 0.74 -7.12
N ILE A 33 3.72 0.40 -6.18
CA ILE A 33 4.03 -0.44 -5.02
C ILE A 33 3.74 -1.87 -5.45
N ALA A 34 4.79 -2.65 -5.67
CA ALA A 34 4.69 -4.08 -5.99
C ALA A 34 4.77 -4.89 -4.69
N LEU A 35 3.74 -5.69 -4.43
CA LEU A 35 3.66 -6.59 -3.27
C LEU A 35 3.58 -8.04 -3.77
N ASN A 36 4.22 -8.96 -3.04
CA ASN A 36 4.00 -10.38 -3.24
C ASN A 36 3.13 -10.91 -2.09
N ALA A 37 2.01 -11.57 -2.40
CA ALA A 37 1.11 -12.10 -1.40
C ALA A 37 1.77 -13.11 -0.46
N ALA A 38 2.81 -13.81 -0.90
CA ALA A 38 3.57 -14.74 -0.06
C ALA A 38 4.31 -14.04 1.09
N ASP A 39 4.63 -12.75 0.95
CA ASP A 39 5.33 -11.96 1.99
C ASP A 39 4.37 -11.44 3.07
N TYR A 40 3.06 -11.45 2.79
CA TYR A 40 1.99 -10.93 3.66
C TYR A 40 0.84 -11.93 3.73
N PRO A 41 1.02 -13.08 4.39
CA PRO A 41 0.00 -14.12 4.45
C PRO A 41 -1.25 -13.61 5.19
N VAL A 42 -2.41 -13.74 4.55
CA VAL A 42 -3.69 -13.30 5.09
C VAL A 42 -4.70 -14.46 5.10
N THR A 43 -5.60 -14.42 6.07
CA THR A 43 -6.76 -15.33 6.16
C THR A 43 -8.05 -14.51 6.15
N GLU A 44 -9.16 -15.09 5.71
CA GLU A 44 -10.43 -14.36 5.56
C GLU A 44 -10.95 -13.79 6.88
N ASP A 45 -10.73 -14.49 7.98
CA ASP A 45 -11.11 -14.11 9.35
C ASP A 45 -10.02 -13.28 10.07
N GLY A 46 -8.94 -12.93 9.38
CA GLY A 46 -7.82 -12.21 9.95
C GLY A 46 -8.12 -10.72 10.20
N TRP A 47 -7.30 -10.09 11.03
CA TRP A 47 -7.47 -8.71 11.47
C TRP A 47 -6.28 -7.85 11.02
N TYR A 48 -6.44 -7.09 9.95
CA TYR A 48 -5.36 -6.39 9.26
C TYR A 48 -5.64 -4.89 9.20
N LEU A 49 -4.61 -4.08 9.46
CA LEU A 49 -4.66 -2.61 9.37
C LEU A 49 -3.44 -2.02 8.66
N SER A 50 -2.37 -2.81 8.43
CA SER A 50 -1.22 -2.34 7.65
C SER A 50 -1.58 -2.19 6.17
N MET A 51 -0.94 -1.28 5.47
CA MET A 51 -1.19 -1.03 4.06
C MET A 51 -0.96 -2.29 3.22
N GLU A 52 0.11 -3.02 3.49
CA GLU A 52 0.51 -4.20 2.76
C GLU A 52 -0.47 -5.37 2.94
N GLU A 53 -0.81 -5.68 4.21
CA GLU A 53 -1.74 -6.77 4.51
C GLU A 53 -3.14 -6.48 3.99
N VAL A 54 -3.62 -5.24 4.13
CA VAL A 54 -4.93 -4.82 3.61
C VAL A 54 -4.96 -4.89 2.08
N ALA A 55 -3.88 -4.48 1.40
CA ALA A 55 -3.79 -4.60 -0.06
C ALA A 55 -3.81 -6.06 -0.52
N VAL A 56 -3.05 -6.93 0.15
CA VAL A 56 -3.05 -8.39 -0.15
C VAL A 56 -4.41 -9.01 0.18
N TYR A 57 -5.04 -8.61 1.29
CA TYR A 57 -6.38 -9.08 1.65
C TYR A 57 -7.42 -8.71 0.58
N LEU A 58 -7.45 -7.45 0.15
CA LEU A 58 -8.33 -6.98 -0.93
C LEU A 58 -8.10 -7.73 -2.24
N ALA A 59 -6.84 -7.98 -2.60
CA ALA A 59 -6.50 -8.74 -3.80
C ALA A 59 -6.90 -10.21 -3.72
N THR A 60 -6.99 -10.77 -2.50
CA THR A 60 -7.31 -12.19 -2.26
C THR A 60 -8.80 -12.43 -2.14
N PHE A 61 -9.52 -11.55 -1.42
CA PHE A 61 -10.91 -11.79 -1.00
C PHE A 61 -11.92 -10.79 -1.60
N ASP A 62 -11.46 -9.75 -2.30
CA ASP A 62 -12.29 -8.74 -2.98
C ASP A 62 -13.22 -7.94 -2.05
N HIS A 63 -12.93 -7.90 -0.76
CA HIS A 63 -13.62 -7.10 0.24
C HIS A 63 -12.68 -6.67 1.37
N LEU A 64 -13.09 -5.72 2.22
CA LEU A 64 -12.32 -5.33 3.41
C LEU A 64 -12.49 -6.38 4.53
N PRO A 65 -11.42 -6.59 5.34
CA PRO A 65 -11.53 -7.42 6.54
C PRO A 65 -12.43 -6.77 7.60
N ASP A 66 -12.87 -7.57 8.57
CA ASP A 66 -13.73 -7.12 9.69
C ASP A 66 -13.07 -6.08 10.60
N SER A 67 -11.78 -5.82 10.43
CA SER A 67 -11.07 -4.71 11.09
C SER A 67 -11.53 -3.32 10.63
N PHE A 68 -12.40 -3.23 9.62
CA PHE A 68 -12.93 -1.95 9.13
C PHE A 68 -14.37 -1.70 9.55
N ILE A 69 -14.72 -0.42 9.67
CA ILE A 69 -16.07 0.07 9.96
C ILE A 69 -16.37 1.31 9.13
N LYS A 70 -17.57 1.41 8.56
CA LYS A 70 -17.99 2.60 7.81
C LYS A 70 -18.18 3.80 8.74
N LYS A 71 -17.97 5.01 8.20
CA LYS A 71 -18.12 6.27 8.96
C LYS A 71 -19.48 6.36 9.68
N ASN A 72 -20.57 6.06 8.99
CA ASN A 72 -21.91 6.12 9.58
C ASN A 72 -22.10 5.11 10.73
N ASP A 73 -21.51 3.92 10.62
CA ASP A 73 -21.59 2.91 11.66
C ASP A 73 -20.75 3.30 12.88
N ALA A 74 -19.57 3.83 12.65
CA ALA A 74 -18.73 4.38 13.71
C ALA A 74 -19.40 5.56 14.44
N MET A 75 -20.05 6.47 13.72
CA MET A 75 -20.81 7.57 14.31
C MET A 75 -21.96 7.07 15.19
N ARG A 76 -22.65 6.00 14.79
CA ARG A 76 -23.69 5.37 15.64
C ARG A 76 -23.15 4.80 16.95
N LEU A 77 -21.87 4.41 16.97
CA LEU A 77 -21.16 4.00 18.18
C LEU A 77 -20.61 5.17 19.00
N GLY A 78 -20.80 6.42 18.54
CA GLY A 78 -20.32 7.62 19.22
C GLY A 78 -18.96 8.14 18.74
N TRP A 79 -18.50 7.69 17.56
CA TRP A 79 -17.29 8.26 16.96
C TRP A 79 -17.53 9.71 16.54
N ASP A 80 -16.61 10.58 16.93
CA ASP A 80 -16.48 11.96 16.45
C ASP A 80 -15.08 12.15 15.86
N SER A 81 -15.03 12.47 14.57
CA SER A 81 -13.77 12.66 13.83
C SER A 81 -12.87 13.76 14.40
N ARG A 82 -13.45 14.74 15.13
CA ARG A 82 -12.71 15.84 15.76
C ARG A 82 -12.14 15.48 17.12
N SER A 83 -12.57 14.39 17.73
CA SER A 83 -12.10 13.98 19.06
C SER A 83 -11.13 12.80 19.03
N GLY A 84 -10.87 12.21 17.83
CA GLY A 84 -9.95 11.11 17.68
C GLY A 84 -10.27 9.92 18.59
N ASN A 85 -11.55 9.57 18.72
CA ASN A 85 -12.03 8.61 19.71
C ASN A 85 -12.44 7.25 19.12
N LEU A 86 -12.05 6.95 17.87
CA LEU A 86 -12.45 5.71 17.22
C LEU A 86 -11.96 4.46 17.98
N ASP A 87 -10.73 4.49 18.46
CA ASP A 87 -10.12 3.41 19.24
C ASP A 87 -10.86 3.10 20.54
N ARG A 88 -11.64 4.06 21.07
CA ARG A 88 -12.47 3.89 22.27
C ARG A 88 -13.85 3.35 21.96
N VAL A 89 -14.50 3.81 20.88
CA VAL A 89 -15.88 3.43 20.54
C VAL A 89 -15.95 2.21 19.62
N ALA A 90 -14.90 1.94 18.87
CA ALA A 90 -14.74 0.77 18.00
C ALA A 90 -13.30 0.22 18.13
N PRO A 91 -12.96 -0.40 19.27
CA PRO A 91 -11.59 -0.85 19.55
C PRO A 91 -11.03 -1.77 18.46
N GLY A 92 -9.82 -1.48 18.01
CA GLY A 92 -9.12 -2.26 17.00
C GLY A 92 -9.59 -2.01 15.56
N LYS A 93 -10.63 -1.21 15.32
CA LYS A 93 -11.13 -0.93 13.96
C LYS A 93 -10.52 0.35 13.39
N ALA A 94 -10.45 0.37 12.05
CA ALA A 94 -10.17 1.58 11.26
C ALA A 94 -11.40 1.95 10.42
N ILE A 95 -11.45 3.20 9.95
CA ILE A 95 -12.53 3.63 9.05
C ILE A 95 -12.28 3.09 7.65
N GLY A 96 -13.30 2.47 7.05
CA GLY A 96 -13.21 1.98 5.67
C GLY A 96 -14.54 1.45 5.14
N GLY A 97 -14.61 1.29 3.81
CA GLY A 97 -15.80 0.80 3.12
C GLY A 97 -16.76 1.90 2.65
N ASP A 98 -16.39 3.17 2.83
CA ASP A 98 -17.15 4.29 2.29
C ASP A 98 -16.78 4.56 0.83
N ARG A 99 -17.73 5.10 0.05
CA ARG A 99 -17.52 5.44 -1.36
C ARG A 99 -16.53 6.60 -1.47
N PHE A 100 -15.52 6.44 -2.35
CA PHE A 100 -14.66 7.52 -2.79
C PHE A 100 -15.18 8.10 -4.12
N GLY A 101 -15.36 9.42 -4.19
CA GLY A 101 -16.06 10.08 -5.31
C GLY A 101 -15.21 10.26 -6.58
N ASN A 102 -13.87 10.29 -6.46
CA ASN A 102 -12.93 10.62 -7.56
C ASN A 102 -13.33 11.89 -8.34
N TYR A 103 -13.83 12.91 -7.66
CA TYR A 103 -14.36 14.11 -8.29
C TYR A 103 -13.29 14.93 -9.03
N GLU A 104 -12.05 14.84 -8.57
CA GLU A 104 -10.88 15.48 -9.19
C GLU A 104 -10.38 14.72 -10.42
N GLY A 105 -10.90 13.51 -10.69
CA GLY A 105 -10.52 12.67 -11.82
C GLY A 105 -9.07 12.19 -11.80
N THR A 106 -8.46 12.13 -10.61
CA THR A 106 -7.05 11.71 -10.45
C THR A 106 -6.85 10.21 -10.62
N LEU A 107 -7.88 9.40 -10.37
CA LEU A 107 -7.88 7.96 -10.61
C LEU A 107 -8.55 7.62 -11.95
N PRO A 108 -8.14 6.53 -12.62
CA PRO A 108 -8.70 6.14 -13.91
C PRO A 108 -10.22 5.95 -13.86
N ASP A 109 -10.95 6.62 -14.74
CA ASP A 109 -12.39 6.46 -14.84
C ASP A 109 -12.77 5.40 -15.89
N GLN A 110 -13.87 4.68 -15.65
CA GLN A 110 -14.44 3.70 -16.54
C GLN A 110 -15.92 3.52 -16.24
N ASN A 111 -16.73 3.26 -17.26
CA ASN A 111 -18.15 3.00 -17.06
C ASN A 111 -18.40 1.82 -16.11
N GLY A 112 -19.14 2.06 -15.04
CA GLY A 112 -19.45 1.06 -14.01
C GLY A 112 -18.39 0.93 -12.90
N ARG A 113 -17.25 1.60 -13.01
CA ARG A 113 -16.24 1.60 -11.94
C ARG A 113 -16.74 2.40 -10.74
N ARG A 114 -16.57 1.84 -9.57
CA ARG A 114 -16.84 2.48 -8.28
C ARG A 114 -15.62 2.36 -7.41
N TRP A 115 -15.28 3.46 -6.75
CA TRP A 115 -14.17 3.53 -5.83
C TRP A 115 -14.64 3.49 -4.38
N THR A 116 -13.90 2.77 -3.56
CA THR A 116 -14.08 2.63 -2.12
C THR A 116 -12.78 3.01 -1.44
N GLU A 117 -12.86 3.63 -0.26
CA GLU A 117 -11.70 4.03 0.52
C GLU A 117 -11.60 3.29 1.85
N CYS A 118 -10.40 3.12 2.36
CA CYS A 118 -10.15 2.68 3.73
C CYS A 118 -8.87 3.32 4.29
N ASP A 119 -8.87 3.56 5.59
CA ASP A 119 -7.68 3.97 6.34
C ASP A 119 -6.74 2.79 6.46
N VAL A 120 -5.43 3.05 6.36
CA VAL A 120 -4.42 2.04 6.62
C VAL A 120 -3.39 2.56 7.60
N ASN A 121 -2.67 1.65 8.28
CA ASN A 121 -1.70 1.99 9.31
C ASN A 121 -2.27 2.77 10.51
N TYR A 122 -3.59 2.67 10.75
CA TYR A 122 -4.24 3.34 11.87
C TYR A 122 -3.85 2.65 13.19
N ASP A 123 -3.30 3.42 14.12
CA ASP A 123 -2.81 2.97 15.43
C ASP A 123 -3.55 3.59 16.62
N GLY A 124 -4.66 4.29 16.36
CA GLY A 124 -5.50 4.95 17.35
C GLY A 124 -5.44 6.48 17.29
N GLY A 125 -6.34 7.13 18.03
CA GLY A 125 -6.44 8.58 18.08
C GLY A 125 -7.03 9.21 16.81
N TYR A 126 -6.43 10.30 16.33
CA TYR A 126 -6.84 10.96 15.10
C TYR A 126 -6.48 10.13 13.88
N ARG A 127 -7.36 10.13 12.88
CA ARG A 127 -7.06 9.56 11.58
C ARG A 127 -5.95 10.37 10.90
N ASP A 128 -4.96 9.70 10.39
CA ASP A 128 -3.92 10.31 9.56
C ASP A 128 -4.36 10.47 8.09
N SER A 129 -3.42 10.70 7.17
CA SER A 129 -3.68 10.88 5.73
C SER A 129 -3.54 9.61 4.89
N GLN A 130 -3.17 8.47 5.49
CA GLN A 130 -2.86 7.24 4.77
C GLN A 130 -4.12 6.45 4.41
N ARG A 131 -4.31 6.19 3.10
CA ARG A 131 -5.50 5.48 2.58
C ARG A 131 -5.12 4.49 1.50
N ILE A 132 -5.92 3.44 1.39
CA ILE A 132 -6.09 2.71 0.15
C ILE A 132 -7.42 3.12 -0.48
N VAL A 133 -7.40 3.41 -1.77
CA VAL A 133 -8.59 3.58 -2.60
C VAL A 133 -8.60 2.44 -3.61
N PHE A 134 -9.66 1.65 -3.60
CA PHE A 134 -9.77 0.46 -4.45
C PHE A 134 -11.08 0.45 -5.22
N SER A 135 -11.05 -0.17 -6.41
CA SER A 135 -12.21 -0.23 -7.30
C SER A 135 -12.86 -1.61 -7.30
N ASN A 136 -14.12 -1.64 -7.70
CA ASN A 136 -14.87 -2.89 -7.88
C ASN A 136 -14.40 -3.75 -9.08
N ASP A 137 -13.38 -3.32 -9.81
CA ASP A 137 -12.74 -4.04 -10.92
C ASP A 137 -11.23 -4.27 -10.68
N GLY A 138 -10.81 -4.25 -9.40
CA GLY A 138 -9.51 -4.75 -8.95
C GLY A 138 -8.34 -3.75 -9.01
N LEU A 139 -8.58 -2.46 -9.27
CA LEU A 139 -7.54 -1.46 -9.15
C LEU A 139 -7.38 -1.02 -7.70
N MET A 140 -6.13 -0.84 -7.26
CA MET A 140 -5.82 -0.34 -5.92
C MET A 140 -4.77 0.76 -6.00
N TYR A 141 -4.98 1.82 -5.23
CA TYR A 141 -4.08 2.96 -5.11
C TYR A 141 -3.87 3.35 -3.65
N TYR A 142 -2.63 3.67 -3.32
CA TYR A 142 -2.24 4.19 -2.01
C TYR A 142 -2.01 5.69 -2.09
N THR A 143 -2.43 6.41 -1.06
CA THR A 143 -2.10 7.81 -0.80
C THR A 143 -1.62 7.98 0.63
N ASN A 144 -0.64 8.85 0.85
CA ASN A 144 -0.16 9.25 2.17
C ASN A 144 -0.30 10.75 2.45
N ASP A 145 -0.94 11.47 1.54
CA ASP A 145 -1.09 12.92 1.55
C ASP A 145 -2.57 13.36 1.40
N HIS A 146 -3.49 12.50 1.86
CA HIS A 146 -4.93 12.75 1.86
C HIS A 146 -5.47 13.04 0.46
N TYR A 147 -5.20 12.10 -0.49
CA TYR A 147 -5.69 12.06 -1.89
C TYR A 147 -5.05 13.07 -2.86
N ASN A 148 -4.00 13.82 -2.45
CA ASN A 148 -3.31 14.73 -3.38
C ASN A 148 -2.50 13.95 -4.43
N THR A 149 -1.87 12.85 -4.02
CA THR A 149 -1.15 11.95 -4.94
C THR A 149 -1.54 10.49 -4.70
N PHE A 150 -1.43 9.69 -5.76
CA PHE A 150 -1.71 8.27 -5.71
C PHE A 150 -0.54 7.47 -6.26
N THR A 151 -0.26 6.34 -5.63
CA THR A 151 0.69 5.33 -6.09
C THR A 151 -0.08 4.04 -6.30
N ARG A 152 -0.01 3.46 -7.50
CA ARG A 152 -0.70 2.20 -7.80
C ARG A 152 -0.13 1.07 -6.95
N ILE A 153 -1.00 0.20 -6.43
CA ILE A 153 -0.60 -1.04 -5.78
C ILE A 153 -0.85 -2.19 -6.74
N GLN A 154 0.12 -3.08 -6.88
CA GLN A 154 0.02 -4.34 -7.61
C GLN A 154 0.40 -5.48 -6.69
N VAL A 155 -0.46 -6.48 -6.58
CA VAL A 155 -0.22 -7.70 -5.80
C VAL A 155 -0.01 -8.86 -6.77
N SER A 156 1.12 -9.56 -6.62
CA SER A 156 1.39 -10.82 -7.31
C SER A 156 1.15 -12.00 -6.37
N PHE A 157 0.69 -13.11 -6.94
CA PHE A 157 0.47 -14.38 -6.24
C PHE A 157 1.46 -15.45 -6.69
N ASP A 158 2.49 -15.05 -7.41
CA ASP A 158 3.51 -15.98 -7.87
C ASP A 158 4.27 -16.56 -6.67
N ALA A 159 4.56 -17.85 -6.73
CA ALA A 159 5.56 -18.41 -5.83
C ALA A 159 6.83 -17.54 -5.96
N PRO A 160 7.57 -17.28 -4.87
CA PRO A 160 8.67 -16.34 -4.89
C PRO A 160 9.63 -16.69 -6.02
N THR A 161 9.39 -16.08 -7.17
CA THR A 161 10.34 -16.10 -8.28
C THR A 161 11.51 -15.32 -7.73
N ALA A 162 12.66 -15.98 -7.59
CA ALA A 162 13.89 -15.32 -7.23
C ALA A 162 14.03 -14.09 -8.14
N ALA A 163 13.63 -12.93 -7.65
CA ALA A 163 13.85 -11.67 -8.29
C ALA A 163 15.35 -11.49 -8.47
N PRO A 164 15.82 -10.82 -9.54
CA PRO A 164 17.25 -10.62 -9.71
C PRO A 164 17.79 -9.94 -8.46
N SER A 165 18.53 -10.72 -7.73
CA SER A 165 19.32 -10.48 -6.56
C SER A 165 19.87 -9.05 -6.49
N ALA A 166 19.26 -8.24 -5.61
CA ALA A 166 19.97 -7.27 -4.81
C ALA A 166 19.48 -7.39 -3.37
N GLN A 167 19.20 -8.62 -2.94
CA GLN A 167 19.19 -8.97 -1.54
C GLN A 167 20.65 -9.29 -1.17
N PRO A 168 21.23 -8.69 -0.14
CA PRO A 168 22.41 -9.30 0.45
C PRO A 168 21.92 -10.66 0.97
N THR A 169 22.29 -11.73 0.24
CA THR A 169 22.28 -13.09 0.75
C THR A 169 23.35 -13.18 1.83
N ALA A 170 23.11 -12.51 2.95
CA ALA A 170 23.76 -12.81 4.21
C ALA A 170 22.74 -13.70 4.94
N ALA A 171 23.05 -14.98 4.95
CA ALA A 171 22.47 -16.05 5.70
C ALA A 171 21.47 -15.60 6.80
N VAL A 172 20.23 -16.03 6.68
CA VAL A 172 19.21 -16.02 7.72
C VAL A 172 19.61 -16.98 8.86
N SER A 173 20.81 -16.82 9.37
CA SER A 173 21.34 -17.39 10.61
C SER A 173 21.72 -16.28 11.58
N GLN A 174 21.42 -15.02 11.26
CA GLN A 174 21.72 -13.90 12.15
C GLN A 174 20.49 -13.63 13.01
N ASN A 175 20.74 -13.52 14.32
CA ASN A 175 19.71 -13.16 15.28
C ASN A 175 18.95 -11.92 14.80
N PRO A 176 17.63 -12.01 14.54
CA PRO A 176 16.85 -10.91 13.97
C PRO A 176 16.74 -9.69 14.91
N THR A 177 17.25 -9.81 16.13
CA THR A 177 17.40 -8.71 17.10
C THR A 177 18.80 -8.11 17.11
N ASP A 178 19.73 -8.61 16.28
CA ASP A 178 21.07 -8.04 16.16
C ASP A 178 20.98 -6.60 15.61
N ARG A 179 21.67 -5.69 16.29
CA ARG A 179 21.64 -4.25 15.98
C ARG A 179 22.01 -3.95 14.53
N ASP A 180 23.03 -4.63 14.00
CA ASP A 180 23.56 -4.32 12.67
C ASP A 180 22.64 -4.90 11.58
N VAL A 181 21.99 -6.03 11.84
CA VAL A 181 20.95 -6.61 10.99
C VAL A 181 19.71 -5.70 10.96
N VAL A 182 19.27 -5.20 12.11
CA VAL A 182 18.15 -4.27 12.22
C VAL A 182 18.47 -2.94 11.54
N ALA A 183 19.68 -2.41 11.73
CA ALA A 183 20.12 -1.18 11.09
C ALA A 183 20.17 -1.31 9.56
N ALA A 184 20.69 -2.42 9.04
CA ALA A 184 20.70 -2.71 7.61
C ALA A 184 19.28 -2.83 7.04
N TYR A 185 18.37 -3.49 7.77
CA TYR A 185 16.96 -3.59 7.38
C TYR A 185 16.26 -2.22 7.37
N LEU A 186 16.46 -1.41 8.42
CA LEU A 186 15.93 -0.04 8.47
C LEU A 186 16.47 0.83 7.33
N HIS A 187 17.75 0.70 7.01
CA HIS A 187 18.35 1.44 5.89
C HIS A 187 17.76 1.01 4.55
N ALA A 188 17.53 -0.29 4.36
CA ALA A 188 17.01 -0.83 3.10
C ALA A 188 15.51 -0.55 2.91
N TYR A 189 14.72 -0.63 3.98
CA TYR A 189 13.26 -0.65 3.90
C TYR A 189 12.58 0.53 4.61
N GLY A 190 13.30 1.37 5.33
CA GLY A 190 12.75 2.54 6.05
C GLY A 190 11.82 2.19 7.23
N LYS A 191 11.71 0.91 7.59
CA LYS A 191 10.82 0.41 8.66
C LYS A 191 11.47 -0.75 9.41
N LEU A 192 10.99 -1.03 10.63
CA LEU A 192 11.41 -2.21 11.39
C LEU A 192 10.87 -3.51 10.77
N PRO A 193 11.59 -4.63 10.91
CA PRO A 193 11.06 -5.95 10.56
C PRO A 193 9.73 -6.25 11.25
N ALA A 194 8.86 -7.05 10.61
CA ALA A 194 7.53 -7.40 11.12
C ALA A 194 7.53 -8.11 12.49
N LEU A 195 8.67 -8.69 12.88
CA LEU A 195 8.82 -9.30 14.21
C LEU A 195 8.88 -8.27 15.36
N TYR A 196 9.05 -6.98 15.06
CA TYR A 196 9.06 -5.92 16.06
C TYR A 196 7.66 -5.38 16.29
N LEU A 197 7.27 -5.25 17.57
CA LEU A 197 6.02 -4.63 17.98
C LEU A 197 6.26 -3.21 18.47
N THR A 198 5.33 -2.32 18.19
CA THR A 198 5.27 -1.05 18.89
C THR A 198 4.93 -1.30 20.38
N LYS A 199 5.36 -0.41 21.28
CA LYS A 199 4.99 -0.48 22.70
C LYS A 199 3.46 -0.53 22.89
N THR A 200 2.73 0.17 22.06
CA THR A 200 1.25 0.21 22.07
C THR A 200 0.68 -1.15 21.69
N ALA A 201 1.17 -1.77 20.62
CA ALA A 201 0.75 -3.11 20.21
C ALA A 201 1.09 -4.17 21.27
N ALA A 202 2.30 -4.13 21.83
CA ALA A 202 2.71 -5.04 22.88
C ALA A 202 1.83 -4.92 24.14
N LYS A 203 1.46 -3.69 24.53
CA LYS A 203 0.53 -3.46 25.66
C LYS A 203 -0.87 -4.02 25.39
N LYS A 204 -1.37 -3.94 24.16
CA LYS A 204 -2.66 -4.55 23.78
C LYS A 204 -2.64 -6.07 23.94
N LEU A 205 -1.49 -6.70 23.78
CA LEU A 205 -1.28 -8.14 24.00
C LEU A 205 -1.05 -8.50 25.48
N GLY A 206 -1.04 -7.52 26.38
CA GLY A 206 -0.83 -7.75 27.81
C GLY A 206 0.60 -7.52 28.30
N TRP A 207 1.49 -6.96 27.46
CA TRP A 207 2.81 -6.61 27.91
C TRP A 207 2.79 -5.45 28.92
N VAL A 208 3.52 -5.63 30.03
CA VAL A 208 3.67 -4.63 31.07
C VAL A 208 5.10 -4.17 31.14
N SER A 209 5.34 -2.86 31.01
CA SER A 209 6.68 -2.28 31.11
C SER A 209 7.30 -2.59 32.48
N GLY A 210 8.51 -3.11 32.46
CA GLY A 210 9.23 -3.51 33.70
C GLY A 210 8.93 -4.93 34.19
N LYS A 211 8.01 -5.65 33.52
CA LYS A 211 7.86 -7.10 33.67
C LYS A 211 8.43 -7.78 32.41
N ASP A 212 9.25 -8.77 32.59
CA ASP A 212 9.85 -9.52 31.48
C ASP A 212 8.87 -10.57 30.92
N ASN A 213 7.69 -10.08 30.44
CA ASN A 213 6.61 -10.93 29.95
C ASN A 213 6.34 -10.79 28.44
N LEU A 214 7.22 -10.12 27.67
CA LEU A 214 7.01 -9.94 26.23
C LEU A 214 7.01 -11.28 25.50
N GLY A 215 7.94 -12.17 25.83
CA GLY A 215 8.02 -13.49 25.22
C GLY A 215 6.82 -14.40 25.51
N GLU A 216 6.05 -14.13 26.58
CA GLU A 216 4.83 -14.86 26.92
C GLU A 216 3.63 -14.37 26.12
N VAL A 217 3.48 -13.03 25.98
CA VAL A 217 2.32 -12.39 25.34
C VAL A 217 2.48 -12.20 23.84
N ALA A 218 3.70 -12.27 23.33
CA ALA A 218 4.04 -12.10 21.92
C ALA A 218 5.24 -13.00 21.55
N PRO A 219 5.06 -14.32 21.55
CA PRO A 219 6.14 -15.26 21.26
C PRO A 219 6.71 -15.02 19.84
N GLY A 220 8.05 -14.94 19.75
CA GLY A 220 8.76 -14.71 18.48
C GLY A 220 8.77 -13.25 17.98
N ARG A 221 8.42 -12.30 18.84
CA ARG A 221 8.39 -10.86 18.52
C ARG A 221 9.44 -10.09 19.35
#